data_d2e9d0a370b6926a3fcdefafa920bb84
#
_entry.id   d2e9d0a370b6926a3fcdefafa920bb84
#
_cell.length_a   1.000
_cell.length_b   1.000
_cell.length_c   1.000
_cell.angle_alpha   90.00
_cell.angle_beta   90.00
_cell.angle_gamma   90.00
#
_symmetry.space_group_name_H-M   'P 1'
#
loop_
_entity.id
_entity.type
_entity.pdbx_description
1 polymer ?
#
loop_
_entity_poly.entity_id
_entity_poly.type
_entity_poly.pdbx_seq_one_letter_code
_entity_poly.pdbx_strand_id
1 'polypeptide(L)'
;VPAHRSGRRLVLVLLLCAALGPGAVLPASAADPADEPPVAPVAPVATTIRLGAPTEVVDERAVQLRARFLTSAGEPVAGALVVFDRVVDGAWRRAKARRTDATGLALYTVKPRRDTRWRVRGLAGERRGVTWQAATSASARIENVPPARPVSLGGPRPDALPTQARAVGRGANAVVHRISDRVWRSMVGRSWRQGCPVGRGGLRLVRVNYYGFDGYRYRGEIVVNQAVARRAARAFGDMHARKLPLRAMYRVDRFGWSRELQGADDRASMAADNTSGFNCRQVVGRPGVRSPHSTGRSIDINPWENPYWTSAGWVPNTWWVGRSHPRVAWRSGSHAVLKIWRSHGFRWTYGVRDAHHLDGRTAPGLEGGLVG
;
A
#
# COMPACT_ATOMS: atom_id res chain seq x y z
N VAL A 1 0.49 43.65 -20.40
CA VAL A 1 -0.12 44.91 -20.82
C VAL A 1 -1.55 44.61 -21.24
N PRO A 2 -2.52 45.52 -21.03
CA PRO A 2 -3.29 45.63 -19.77
C PRO A 2 -4.82 45.44 -19.90
N ALA A 3 -5.43 45.34 -18.74
CA ALA A 3 -6.69 45.97 -18.29
C ALA A 3 -7.88 46.28 -19.23
N HIS A 4 -9.07 45.94 -18.78
CA HIS A 4 -10.16 46.93 -18.73
C HIS A 4 -11.21 46.62 -17.64
N ARG A 5 -11.48 47.65 -16.87
CA ARG A 5 -12.57 47.87 -15.90
C ARG A 5 -13.88 48.24 -16.61
N SER A 6 -15.01 47.94 -16.02
CA SER A 6 -16.21 48.79 -15.92
C SER A 6 -17.23 48.06 -15.01
N GLY A 7 -17.79 48.54 -13.96
CA GLY A 7 -18.17 49.89 -13.56
C GLY A 7 -19.57 50.25 -14.01
N ARG A 8 -20.67 49.97 -13.22
CA ARG A 8 -21.97 50.67 -13.28
C ARG A 8 -22.65 50.54 -11.93
N ARG A 9 -22.73 51.51 -11.26
CA ARG A 9 -23.42 52.80 -10.88
C ARG A 9 -24.91 52.59 -10.61
N LEU A 10 -25.21 52.91 -9.39
CA LEU A 10 -26.43 53.18 -8.66
C LEU A 10 -27.26 54.27 -9.36
N VAL A 11 -28.57 54.13 -9.38
CA VAL A 11 -29.50 55.26 -9.55
C VAL A 11 -30.59 55.14 -8.51
N LEU A 12 -30.60 56.16 -7.67
CA LEU A 12 -31.60 56.50 -6.65
C LEU A 12 -32.63 57.41 -7.34
N VAL A 13 -33.91 57.13 -7.21
CA VAL A 13 -34.96 58.11 -7.55
C VAL A 13 -35.89 58.29 -6.36
N LEU A 14 -35.79 59.48 -5.77
CA LEU A 14 -36.75 60.02 -4.85
C LEU A 14 -37.88 60.70 -5.68
N LEU A 15 -39.12 60.51 -5.28
CA LEU A 15 -40.19 61.44 -5.63
C LEU A 15 -41.09 61.63 -4.41
N LEU A 16 -41.11 62.87 -3.96
CA LEU A 16 -42.01 63.47 -3.00
C LEU A 16 -43.23 63.99 -3.69
N CYS A 17 -44.41 63.80 -3.18
CA CYS A 17 -45.50 64.76 -3.32
C CYS A 17 -46.50 64.70 -2.16
N ALA A 18 -46.84 65.84 -1.70
CA ALA A 18 -47.61 66.12 -0.49
C ALA A 18 -49.09 66.44 -0.78
N ALA A 19 -49.83 66.25 0.25
CA ALA A 19 -50.85 67.19 0.82
C ALA A 19 -52.35 66.92 0.54
N LEU A 20 -53.06 67.03 1.61
CA LEU A 20 -54.35 67.60 2.00
C LEU A 20 -55.46 66.65 2.46
N GLY A 21 -55.77 66.74 3.78
CA GLY A 21 -56.92 66.16 4.45
C GLY A 21 -58.18 67.08 4.24
N PRO A 22 -59.27 67.05 5.05
CA PRO A 22 -59.53 66.35 6.28
C PRO A 22 -60.90 65.61 6.30
N GLY A 23 -61.14 64.78 7.32
CA GLY A 23 -62.47 64.24 7.60
C GLY A 23 -62.43 63.25 8.79
N ALA A 24 -62.73 63.75 9.96
CA ALA A 24 -62.84 62.95 11.17
C ALA A 24 -64.13 62.13 11.13
N VAL A 25 -63.92 60.77 11.21
CA VAL A 25 -64.94 59.80 11.69
C VAL A 25 -64.25 58.87 12.63
N LEU A 26 -64.64 58.87 13.87
CA LEU A 26 -64.19 57.87 14.86
C LEU A 26 -64.80 56.52 14.49
N PRO A 27 -64.02 55.49 14.33
CA PRO A 27 -64.51 54.15 14.36
C PRO A 27 -64.28 53.53 15.72
N ALA A 28 -65.16 52.61 16.07
CA ALA A 28 -65.22 51.81 17.25
C ALA A 28 -63.86 51.12 17.52
N SER A 29 -63.51 51.10 18.81
CA SER A 29 -62.38 50.28 19.34
C SER A 29 -62.55 48.81 18.93
N ALA A 30 -61.79 48.42 17.91
CA ALA A 30 -61.53 47.02 17.69
C ALA A 30 -60.55 46.57 18.79
N ALA A 31 -60.95 45.58 19.60
CA ALA A 31 -60.06 44.92 20.53
C ALA A 31 -58.84 44.40 19.73
N ASP A 32 -57.62 44.76 20.18
CA ASP A 32 -56.39 44.19 19.70
C ASP A 32 -56.49 42.66 19.83
N PRO A 33 -56.13 41.90 18.78
CA PRO A 33 -55.93 40.47 18.93
C PRO A 33 -54.86 40.28 19.99
N ALA A 34 -55.19 39.58 21.06
CA ALA A 34 -54.30 39.25 22.14
C ALA A 34 -52.93 38.88 21.62
N ASP A 35 -51.91 39.62 22.09
CA ASP A 35 -50.50 39.35 21.87
C ASP A 35 -50.21 37.91 22.39
N GLU A 36 -50.26 36.94 21.49
CA GLU A 36 -49.94 35.55 21.83
C GLU A 36 -48.47 35.55 22.21
N PRO A 37 -48.11 35.15 23.45
CA PRO A 37 -46.71 35.24 23.90
C PRO A 37 -45.83 34.41 22.95
N PRO A 38 -44.66 34.94 22.53
CA PRO A 38 -43.79 34.23 21.63
C PRO A 38 -43.49 32.84 22.19
N VAL A 39 -43.86 31.81 21.41
CA VAL A 39 -43.57 30.40 21.76
C VAL A 39 -42.07 30.27 22.04
N ALA A 40 -41.73 30.03 23.28
CA ALA A 40 -40.32 29.87 23.69
C ALA A 40 -39.67 28.80 22.83
N PRO A 41 -38.45 29.05 22.26
CA PRO A 41 -37.76 28.09 21.41
C PRO A 41 -37.54 26.79 22.19
N VAL A 42 -38.06 25.67 21.68
CA VAL A 42 -37.88 24.35 22.29
C VAL A 42 -36.37 24.06 22.33
N ALA A 43 -35.84 23.84 23.53
CA ALA A 43 -34.43 23.57 23.71
C ALA A 43 -34.02 22.31 22.94
N PRO A 44 -32.85 22.34 22.23
CA PRO A 44 -32.37 21.18 21.46
C PRO A 44 -32.20 19.94 22.36
N VAL A 45 -32.71 18.81 21.93
CA VAL A 45 -32.63 17.54 22.66
C VAL A 45 -31.17 17.10 22.79
N ALA A 46 -30.75 16.78 24.02
CA ALA A 46 -29.44 16.22 24.30
C ALA A 46 -29.27 14.85 23.61
N THR A 47 -28.08 14.57 23.09
CA THR A 47 -27.82 13.37 22.29
C THR A 47 -26.54 12.65 22.72
N THR A 48 -26.48 11.37 22.39
CA THR A 48 -25.29 10.53 22.55
C THR A 48 -24.98 9.82 21.23
N ILE A 49 -23.69 9.63 20.94
CA ILE A 49 -23.28 8.84 19.76
C ILE A 49 -22.23 7.82 20.17
N ARG A 50 -22.36 6.60 19.66
CA ARG A 50 -21.42 5.51 19.90
C ARG A 50 -20.83 5.02 18.60
N LEU A 51 -19.53 4.72 18.60
CA LEU A 51 -18.82 4.07 17.50
C LEU A 51 -18.62 2.60 17.82
N GLY A 52 -19.24 1.71 17.05
CA GLY A 52 -18.94 0.28 17.02
C GLY A 52 -17.87 0.02 15.94
N ALA A 53 -16.74 -0.53 16.35
CA ALA A 53 -15.63 -0.91 15.50
C ALA A 53 -14.96 -2.18 16.06
N PRO A 54 -14.40 -3.08 15.21
CA PRO A 54 -13.58 -4.18 15.71
C PRO A 54 -12.27 -3.64 16.29
N THR A 55 -11.66 -4.39 17.21
CA THR A 55 -10.33 -4.06 17.78
C THR A 55 -9.21 -4.38 16.83
N GLU A 56 -9.38 -5.37 15.95
CA GLU A 56 -8.38 -5.78 14.94
C GLU A 56 -9.03 -6.07 13.58
N VAL A 57 -8.22 -6.02 12.55
CA VAL A 57 -8.60 -6.42 11.18
C VAL A 57 -7.41 -7.03 10.46
N VAL A 58 -7.63 -8.16 9.81
CA VAL A 58 -6.62 -8.73 8.90
C VAL A 58 -6.42 -7.78 7.70
N ASP A 59 -5.16 -7.49 7.35
CA ASP A 59 -4.81 -6.59 6.24
C ASP A 59 -5.62 -6.91 4.98
N GLU A 60 -6.08 -5.86 4.31
CA GLU A 60 -6.94 -5.92 3.11
C GLU A 60 -8.38 -6.43 3.34
N ARG A 61 -8.76 -6.84 4.53
CA ARG A 61 -10.15 -7.17 4.84
C ARG A 61 -10.97 -5.91 5.05
N ALA A 62 -12.20 -5.95 4.57
CA ALA A 62 -13.16 -4.90 4.82
C ALA A 62 -13.78 -5.10 6.21
N VAL A 63 -13.94 -4.00 6.93
CA VAL A 63 -14.69 -3.96 8.20
C VAL A 63 -15.72 -2.84 8.15
N GLN A 64 -16.78 -2.99 8.91
CA GLN A 64 -17.87 -2.03 8.99
C GLN A 64 -17.78 -1.25 10.29
N LEU A 65 -17.63 0.06 10.20
CA LEU A 65 -17.80 0.99 11.30
C LEU A 65 -19.28 1.31 11.44
N ARG A 66 -19.80 1.30 12.68
CA ARG A 66 -21.20 1.53 13.01
C ARG A 66 -21.34 2.73 13.92
N ALA A 67 -22.03 3.78 13.48
CA ALA A 67 -22.37 4.93 14.30
C ALA A 67 -23.80 4.82 14.74
N ARG A 68 -24.08 4.78 16.05
CA ARG A 68 -25.41 4.82 16.61
C ARG A 68 -25.62 6.15 17.30
N PHE A 69 -26.56 6.95 16.79
CA PHE A 69 -26.87 8.29 17.26
C PHE A 69 -28.29 8.30 17.87
N LEU A 70 -28.35 8.60 19.15
CA LEU A 70 -29.57 8.54 19.96
C LEU A 70 -29.76 9.84 20.74
N THR A 71 -30.96 10.15 21.11
CA THR A 71 -31.26 11.13 22.17
C THR A 71 -30.78 10.61 23.53
N SER A 72 -30.69 11.46 24.55
CA SER A 72 -30.37 11.03 25.91
C SER A 72 -31.43 10.08 26.49
N ALA A 73 -32.69 10.12 26.00
CA ALA A 73 -33.76 9.19 26.34
C ALA A 73 -33.66 7.84 25.60
N GLY A 74 -32.67 7.66 24.68
CA GLY A 74 -32.48 6.43 23.93
C GLY A 74 -33.20 6.36 22.58
N GLU A 75 -33.92 7.39 22.19
CA GLU A 75 -34.70 7.44 20.94
C GLU A 75 -33.77 7.66 19.75
N PRO A 76 -34.03 7.03 18.57
CA PRO A 76 -33.20 7.18 17.38
C PRO A 76 -33.21 8.61 16.81
N VAL A 77 -32.06 9.20 16.55
CA VAL A 77 -31.94 10.45 15.76
C VAL A 77 -31.86 10.08 14.28
N ALA A 78 -33.03 9.92 13.66
CA ALA A 78 -33.14 9.48 12.27
C ALA A 78 -32.86 10.60 11.25
N GLY A 79 -32.11 10.29 10.17
CA GLY A 79 -31.76 11.21 9.10
C GLY A 79 -30.68 12.25 9.45
N ALA A 80 -30.13 12.19 10.68
CA ALA A 80 -29.06 13.07 11.13
C ALA A 80 -27.75 12.84 10.37
N LEU A 81 -26.99 13.91 10.15
CA LEU A 81 -25.68 13.81 9.54
C LEU A 81 -24.65 13.40 10.58
N VAL A 82 -23.96 12.30 10.34
CA VAL A 82 -22.83 11.83 11.14
C VAL A 82 -21.55 11.83 10.32
N VAL A 83 -20.43 12.15 10.96
CA VAL A 83 -19.12 12.26 10.34
C VAL A 83 -18.17 11.27 10.99
N PHE A 84 -17.65 10.34 10.21
CA PHE A 84 -16.55 9.46 10.57
C PHE A 84 -15.24 10.19 10.39
N ASP A 85 -14.49 10.41 11.47
CA ASP A 85 -13.15 10.99 11.45
C ASP A 85 -12.11 9.91 11.70
N ARG A 86 -10.94 10.05 11.04
CA ARG A 86 -9.77 9.19 11.22
C ARG A 86 -8.56 10.04 11.58
N VAL A 87 -7.66 9.52 12.41
CA VAL A 87 -6.37 10.14 12.66
C VAL A 87 -5.47 9.94 11.43
N VAL A 88 -4.92 11.05 10.92
CA VAL A 88 -3.93 11.10 9.84
C VAL A 88 -2.87 12.10 10.28
N ASP A 89 -1.60 11.67 10.33
CA ASP A 89 -0.46 12.48 10.76
C ASP A 89 -0.72 13.19 12.10
N GLY A 90 -1.21 12.43 13.08
CA GLY A 90 -1.50 12.90 14.44
C GLY A 90 -2.80 13.70 14.59
N ALA A 91 -3.45 14.14 13.52
CA ALA A 91 -4.65 14.98 13.55
C ALA A 91 -5.91 14.25 13.10
N TRP A 92 -7.06 14.63 13.68
CA TRP A 92 -8.36 14.15 13.24
C TRP A 92 -8.72 14.75 11.86
N ARG A 93 -8.98 13.88 10.89
CA ARG A 93 -9.42 14.27 9.54
C ARG A 93 -10.73 13.58 9.20
N ARG A 94 -11.65 14.35 8.59
CA ARG A 94 -12.92 13.81 8.06
C ARG A 94 -12.62 12.74 6.99
N ALA A 95 -13.13 11.53 7.21
CA ALA A 95 -13.03 10.43 6.25
C ALA A 95 -14.31 10.27 5.44
N LYS A 96 -15.48 10.32 6.09
CA LYS A 96 -16.78 10.15 5.44
C LYS A 96 -17.90 10.76 6.26
N ALA A 97 -18.91 11.29 5.56
CA ALA A 97 -20.20 11.62 6.17
C ALA A 97 -21.27 10.63 5.70
N ARG A 98 -22.24 10.36 6.56
CA ARG A 98 -23.40 9.50 6.34
C ARG A 98 -24.62 10.08 7.06
N ARG A 99 -25.83 9.75 6.58
CA ARG A 99 -27.05 9.97 7.35
C ARG A 99 -27.42 8.73 8.10
N THR A 100 -27.98 8.92 9.29
CA THR A 100 -28.57 7.83 10.06
C THR A 100 -29.86 7.34 9.41
N ASP A 101 -30.12 6.06 9.50
CA ASP A 101 -31.41 5.44 9.13
C ASP A 101 -32.50 5.69 10.19
N ALA A 102 -33.65 5.05 10.01
CA ALA A 102 -34.77 5.15 10.96
C ALA A 102 -34.44 4.67 12.38
N THR A 103 -33.43 3.84 12.56
CA THR A 103 -32.96 3.33 13.85
C THR A 103 -31.82 4.15 14.45
N GLY A 104 -31.45 5.29 13.86
CA GLY A 104 -30.32 6.10 14.29
C GLY A 104 -28.95 5.51 13.92
N LEU A 105 -28.91 4.51 13.04
CA LEU A 105 -27.68 3.83 12.64
C LEU A 105 -27.13 4.40 11.33
N ALA A 106 -25.80 4.60 11.26
CA ALA A 106 -25.08 4.89 10.03
C ALA A 106 -23.87 3.97 9.89
N LEU A 107 -23.62 3.48 8.67
CA LEU A 107 -22.61 2.49 8.38
C LEU A 107 -21.54 3.06 7.45
N TYR A 108 -20.25 2.71 7.71
CA TYR A 108 -19.14 3.02 6.83
C TYR A 108 -18.16 1.86 6.72
N THR A 109 -18.04 1.29 5.53
CA THR A 109 -17.09 0.20 5.25
C THR A 109 -15.71 0.75 4.93
N VAL A 110 -14.69 0.25 5.64
CA VAL A 110 -13.29 0.63 5.47
C VAL A 110 -12.41 -0.61 5.26
N LYS A 111 -11.23 -0.41 4.65
CA LYS A 111 -10.20 -1.44 4.50
C LYS A 111 -8.88 -0.89 5.04
N PRO A 112 -8.64 -0.94 6.33
CA PRO A 112 -7.38 -0.48 6.90
C PRO A 112 -6.21 -1.34 6.40
N ARG A 113 -5.09 -0.69 6.09
CA ARG A 113 -3.81 -1.35 5.69
C ARG A 113 -2.66 -0.99 6.63
N ARG A 114 -3.01 -0.42 7.76
CA ARG A 114 -2.18 -0.07 8.90
C ARG A 114 -3.11 0.20 10.08
N ASP A 115 -2.58 0.30 11.27
CA ASP A 115 -3.34 0.72 12.43
C ASP A 115 -4.04 2.04 12.18
N THR A 116 -5.28 2.12 12.63
CA THR A 116 -6.11 3.32 12.46
C THR A 116 -6.85 3.63 13.75
N ARG A 117 -7.05 4.93 13.99
CA ARG A 117 -7.86 5.42 15.10
C ARG A 117 -9.04 6.22 14.56
N TRP A 118 -10.22 5.91 15.05
CA TRP A 118 -11.50 6.42 14.56
C TRP A 118 -12.31 7.04 15.67
N ARG A 119 -13.13 8.03 15.33
CA ARG A 119 -14.26 8.52 16.12
C ARG A 119 -15.40 8.87 15.18
N VAL A 120 -16.57 9.07 15.72
CA VAL A 120 -17.73 9.57 14.97
C VAL A 120 -18.32 10.78 15.67
N ARG A 121 -18.72 11.78 14.89
CA ARG A 121 -19.43 12.96 15.36
C ARG A 121 -20.83 12.99 14.77
N GLY A 122 -21.86 13.06 15.60
CA GLY A 122 -23.21 13.45 15.21
C GLY A 122 -23.27 14.98 15.19
N LEU A 123 -23.73 15.55 14.08
CA LEU A 123 -23.86 16.99 13.97
C LEU A 123 -25.20 17.44 14.53
N ALA A 124 -25.25 18.63 15.16
CA ALA A 124 -26.49 19.27 15.51
C ALA A 124 -27.37 19.45 14.27
N GLY A 125 -28.66 19.43 14.44
CA GLY A 125 -29.59 19.56 13.34
C GLY A 125 -31.03 19.60 13.77
N GLU A 126 -31.89 19.71 12.77
CA GLU A 126 -33.35 19.71 12.96
C GLU A 126 -34.02 18.85 11.91
N ARG A 127 -35.10 18.19 12.30
CA ARG A 127 -35.98 17.45 11.40
C ARG A 127 -37.38 17.34 11.98
N ARG A 128 -38.40 17.73 11.22
CA ARG A 128 -39.82 17.66 11.60
C ARG A 128 -40.08 18.38 12.92
N GLY A 129 -39.49 19.55 13.14
CA GLY A 129 -39.68 20.35 14.35
C GLY A 129 -38.91 19.85 15.59
N VAL A 130 -38.13 18.78 15.48
CA VAL A 130 -37.24 18.28 16.55
C VAL A 130 -35.83 18.72 16.27
N THR A 131 -35.27 19.56 17.14
CA THR A 131 -33.86 19.96 17.13
C THR A 131 -33.05 19.07 18.07
N TRP A 132 -31.81 18.76 17.69
CA TRP A 132 -30.90 17.97 18.53
C TRP A 132 -29.48 18.57 18.57
N GLN A 133 -28.77 18.30 19.68
CA GLN A 133 -27.41 18.74 19.92
C GLN A 133 -26.41 17.86 19.19
N ALA A 134 -25.20 18.38 18.96
CA ALA A 134 -24.08 17.58 18.47
C ALA A 134 -23.52 16.67 19.57
N ALA A 135 -23.00 15.51 19.17
CA ALA A 135 -22.30 14.61 20.08
C ALA A 135 -21.05 14.02 19.40
N THR A 136 -20.06 13.63 20.21
CA THR A 136 -18.83 12.98 19.74
C THR A 136 -18.59 11.68 20.52
N SER A 137 -18.30 10.60 19.83
CA SER A 137 -18.02 9.31 20.45
C SER A 137 -16.63 9.26 21.09
N ALA A 138 -16.44 8.31 22.01
CA ALA A 138 -15.11 7.84 22.35
C ALA A 138 -14.38 7.36 21.07
N SER A 139 -13.02 7.41 21.09
CA SER A 139 -12.23 6.91 19.97
C SER A 139 -12.03 5.40 20.05
N ALA A 140 -12.05 4.71 18.89
CA ALA A 140 -11.71 3.31 18.75
C ALA A 140 -10.43 3.15 17.94
N ARG A 141 -9.51 2.28 18.38
CA ARG A 141 -8.35 1.83 17.62
C ARG A 141 -8.69 0.52 16.92
N ILE A 142 -8.30 0.41 15.66
CA ILE A 142 -8.33 -0.83 14.89
C ILE A 142 -6.89 -1.20 14.59
N GLU A 143 -6.42 -2.31 15.10
CA GLU A 143 -5.12 -2.88 14.79
C GLU A 143 -5.19 -3.60 13.45
N ASN A 144 -4.20 -3.38 12.58
CA ASN A 144 -4.07 -4.05 11.29
C ASN A 144 -3.11 -5.22 11.45
N VAL A 145 -3.61 -6.44 11.40
CA VAL A 145 -2.81 -7.66 11.57
C VAL A 145 -2.44 -8.30 10.24
N PRO A 146 -1.28 -8.98 10.14
CA PRO A 146 -0.82 -9.56 8.89
C PRO A 146 -1.68 -10.77 8.47
N PRO A 147 -1.90 -10.97 7.13
CA PRO A 147 -2.69 -12.08 6.60
C PRO A 147 -1.96 -13.43 6.60
N ALA A 148 -0.68 -13.45 6.95
CA ALA A 148 0.11 -14.66 7.14
C ALA A 148 0.93 -14.58 8.43
N ARG A 149 1.27 -15.75 8.98
CA ARG A 149 2.13 -15.82 10.16
C ARG A 149 3.49 -15.18 9.86
N PRO A 150 3.96 -14.20 10.65
CA PRO A 150 5.30 -13.66 10.54
C PRO A 150 6.39 -14.72 10.68
N VAL A 151 7.58 -14.42 10.17
CA VAL A 151 8.78 -15.23 10.40
C VAL A 151 9.60 -14.58 11.50
N SER A 152 9.76 -15.27 12.61
CA SER A 152 10.66 -14.84 13.68
C SER A 152 11.98 -15.57 13.53
N LEU A 153 13.06 -14.83 13.34
CA LEU A 153 14.40 -15.35 13.15
C LEU A 153 15.32 -14.78 14.24
N GLY A 154 16.19 -15.65 14.79
CA GLY A 154 17.31 -15.22 15.59
C GLY A 154 18.51 -14.76 14.76
N GLY A 155 19.53 -14.21 15.41
CA GLY A 155 20.79 -13.81 14.80
C GLY A 155 20.80 -12.39 14.22
N PRO A 156 21.85 -12.06 13.46
CA PRO A 156 22.02 -10.74 12.88
C PRO A 156 20.92 -10.43 11.87
N ARG A 157 20.59 -9.16 11.76
CA ARG A 157 19.57 -8.66 10.81
C ARG A 157 20.24 -8.05 9.59
N PRO A 158 19.60 -8.17 8.41
CA PRO A 158 20.06 -7.49 7.22
C PRO A 158 19.91 -5.96 7.34
N ASP A 159 20.58 -5.23 6.45
CA ASP A 159 20.45 -3.79 6.33
C ASP A 159 19.00 -3.36 6.10
N ALA A 160 18.63 -2.22 6.66
CA ALA A 160 17.29 -1.71 6.47
C ALA A 160 17.08 -1.19 5.04
N LEU A 161 15.95 -1.57 4.46
CA LEU A 161 15.48 -1.01 3.19
C LEU A 161 14.19 -0.20 3.41
N PRO A 162 13.94 0.80 2.57
CA PRO A 162 12.64 1.43 2.52
C PRO A 162 11.54 0.39 2.31
N THR A 163 10.42 0.54 3.02
CA THR A 163 9.29 -0.38 2.89
C THR A 163 8.80 -0.43 1.45
N GLN A 164 8.69 -1.64 0.90
CA GLN A 164 8.13 -1.83 -0.42
C GLN A 164 6.65 -1.44 -0.48
N ALA A 165 6.21 -1.07 -1.68
CA ALA A 165 4.80 -0.82 -1.93
C ALA A 165 3.94 -2.03 -1.53
N ARG A 166 2.79 -1.77 -0.93
CA ARG A 166 1.84 -2.83 -0.57
C ARG A 166 1.32 -3.54 -1.82
N ALA A 167 0.95 -4.80 -1.65
CA ALA A 167 0.42 -5.64 -2.72
C ALA A 167 -0.76 -4.98 -3.46
N VAL A 168 -0.87 -5.28 -4.75
CA VAL A 168 -1.94 -4.80 -5.65
C VAL A 168 -2.86 -5.95 -6.00
N GLY A 169 -4.14 -5.76 -5.76
CA GLY A 169 -5.15 -6.77 -6.09
C GLY A 169 -5.03 -8.07 -5.29
N ARG A 170 -5.74 -9.10 -5.75
CA ARG A 170 -5.80 -10.40 -5.07
C ARG A 170 -4.66 -11.33 -5.49
N GLY A 171 -4.35 -12.33 -4.66
CA GLY A 171 -3.40 -13.39 -4.96
C GLY A 171 -1.99 -12.86 -5.26
N ALA A 172 -1.19 -13.64 -5.95
CA ALA A 172 0.15 -13.27 -6.38
C ALA A 172 0.16 -12.13 -7.41
N ASN A 173 -0.91 -11.96 -8.17
CA ASN A 173 -1.03 -10.96 -9.24
C ASN A 173 0.28 -10.81 -10.04
N ALA A 174 0.85 -11.97 -10.43
CA ALA A 174 2.12 -12.01 -11.16
C ALA A 174 1.92 -11.59 -12.61
N VAL A 175 2.66 -10.56 -13.04
CA VAL A 175 2.58 -10.03 -14.40
C VAL A 175 3.99 -9.86 -14.98
N VAL A 176 4.09 -10.09 -16.29
CA VAL A 176 5.35 -9.97 -17.04
C VAL A 176 5.20 -8.84 -18.04
N HIS A 177 6.06 -7.84 -17.95
CA HIS A 177 6.03 -6.65 -18.82
C HIS A 177 7.31 -6.55 -19.65
N ARG A 178 7.23 -5.91 -20.80
CA ARG A 178 8.41 -5.34 -21.47
C ARG A 178 9.01 -4.26 -20.58
N ILE A 179 10.34 -4.03 -20.73
CA ILE A 179 11.02 -2.97 -19.99
C ILE A 179 10.57 -1.61 -20.53
N SER A 180 9.90 -0.79 -19.71
CA SER A 180 9.51 0.56 -20.08
C SER A 180 10.71 1.51 -20.13
N ASP A 181 10.57 2.66 -20.80
CA ASP A 181 11.66 3.66 -20.88
C ASP A 181 12.11 4.14 -19.50
N ARG A 182 11.19 4.36 -18.60
CA ARG A 182 11.50 4.76 -17.22
C ARG A 182 12.37 3.71 -16.51
N VAL A 183 12.01 2.43 -16.61
CA VAL A 183 12.78 1.34 -16.02
C VAL A 183 14.14 1.20 -16.72
N TRP A 184 14.16 1.27 -18.05
CA TRP A 184 15.38 1.18 -18.80
C TRP A 184 16.39 2.28 -18.43
N ARG A 185 15.94 3.54 -18.37
CA ARG A 185 16.79 4.66 -17.93
C ARG A 185 17.39 4.46 -16.55
N SER A 186 16.65 3.81 -15.62
CA SER A 186 17.21 3.52 -14.28
C SER A 186 18.24 2.39 -14.29
N MET A 187 18.16 1.46 -15.24
CA MET A 187 19.07 0.33 -15.37
C MET A 187 20.39 0.71 -16.09
N VAL A 188 20.33 1.61 -17.09
CA VAL A 188 21.51 2.04 -17.86
C VAL A 188 22.54 2.71 -16.95
N GLY A 189 23.79 2.27 -17.04
CA GLY A 189 24.89 2.73 -16.17
C GLY A 189 24.87 2.13 -14.77
N ARG A 190 23.92 1.22 -14.46
CA ARG A 190 23.87 0.49 -13.19
C ARG A 190 23.84 -1.01 -13.42
N SER A 191 22.66 -1.61 -13.55
CA SER A 191 22.52 -3.05 -13.80
C SER A 191 22.74 -3.43 -15.28
N TRP A 192 22.72 -2.47 -16.18
CA TRP A 192 22.98 -2.67 -17.60
C TRP A 192 23.95 -1.63 -18.17
N ARG A 193 24.85 -2.05 -19.05
CA ARG A 193 25.75 -1.20 -19.84
C ARG A 193 26.01 -1.83 -21.21
N GLN A 194 26.60 -1.08 -22.10
CA GLN A 194 27.05 -1.61 -23.39
C GLN A 194 28.04 -2.79 -23.19
N GLY A 195 27.97 -3.80 -24.03
CA GLY A 195 28.70 -5.05 -23.89
C GLY A 195 28.07 -6.11 -22.98
N CYS A 196 26.90 -5.83 -22.39
CA CYS A 196 26.14 -6.85 -21.70
C CYS A 196 25.52 -7.88 -22.68
N PRO A 197 25.47 -9.18 -22.32
CA PRO A 197 25.04 -10.24 -23.24
C PRO A 197 23.57 -10.18 -23.61
N VAL A 198 22.77 -9.40 -22.88
CA VAL A 198 21.34 -9.26 -23.12
C VAL A 198 20.95 -7.78 -23.15
N GLY A 199 20.35 -7.37 -24.26
CA GLY A 199 19.81 -6.02 -24.41
C GLY A 199 18.38 -5.90 -23.87
N ARG A 200 17.82 -4.67 -23.91
CA ARG A 200 16.47 -4.35 -23.43
C ARG A 200 15.39 -5.28 -23.99
N GLY A 201 15.45 -5.60 -25.29
CA GLY A 201 14.48 -6.45 -25.97
C GLY A 201 14.40 -7.87 -25.39
N GLY A 202 15.54 -8.41 -24.92
CA GLY A 202 15.65 -9.73 -24.31
C GLY A 202 15.29 -9.78 -22.82
N LEU A 203 15.01 -8.64 -22.19
CA LEU A 203 14.67 -8.55 -20.76
C LEU A 203 13.17 -8.32 -20.54
N ARG A 204 12.69 -8.77 -19.39
CA ARG A 204 11.31 -8.55 -18.92
C ARG A 204 11.32 -8.11 -17.46
N LEU A 205 10.39 -7.24 -17.13
CA LEU A 205 10.07 -6.87 -15.75
C LEU A 205 8.95 -7.79 -15.24
N VAL A 206 9.25 -8.59 -14.24
CA VAL A 206 8.26 -9.38 -13.49
C VAL A 206 7.86 -8.59 -12.26
N ARG A 207 6.55 -8.36 -12.10
CA ARG A 207 5.95 -7.80 -10.90
C ARG A 207 5.08 -8.86 -10.25
N VAL A 208 5.24 -9.05 -8.95
CA VAL A 208 4.50 -10.06 -8.21
C VAL A 208 4.19 -9.60 -6.79
N ASN A 209 3.01 -9.96 -6.27
CA ASN A 209 2.75 -9.82 -4.85
C ASN A 209 3.42 -10.98 -4.11
N TYR A 210 4.09 -10.68 -3.00
CA TYR A 210 4.70 -11.67 -2.14
C TYR A 210 4.37 -11.40 -0.67
N TYR A 211 4.51 -12.38 0.19
CA TYR A 211 4.46 -12.19 1.65
C TYR A 211 5.83 -11.77 2.15
N GLY A 212 5.88 -10.68 2.92
CA GLY A 212 7.07 -10.29 3.68
C GLY A 212 7.30 -11.19 4.90
N PHE A 213 8.45 -11.06 5.54
CA PHE A 213 8.75 -11.79 6.78
C PHE A 213 7.86 -11.34 7.94
N ASP A 214 7.35 -10.13 7.89
CA ASP A 214 6.32 -9.60 8.80
C ASP A 214 4.91 -10.15 8.55
N GLY A 215 4.73 -10.99 7.53
CA GLY A 215 3.47 -11.60 7.14
C GLY A 215 2.53 -10.72 6.34
N TYR A 216 2.86 -9.47 6.09
CA TYR A 216 2.11 -8.60 5.19
C TYR A 216 2.43 -8.89 3.72
N ARG A 217 1.58 -8.39 2.82
CA ARG A 217 1.75 -8.54 1.38
C ARG A 217 2.34 -7.29 0.75
N TYR A 218 3.35 -7.49 -0.08
CA TYR A 218 4.08 -6.42 -0.78
C TYR A 218 4.08 -6.65 -2.29
N ARG A 219 4.41 -5.60 -3.04
CA ARG A 219 4.57 -5.64 -4.49
C ARG A 219 6.05 -5.62 -4.85
N GLY A 220 6.59 -6.75 -5.29
CA GLY A 220 7.97 -6.87 -5.73
C GLY A 220 8.16 -6.63 -7.22
N GLU A 221 9.40 -6.29 -7.60
CA GLU A 221 9.85 -6.10 -8.98
C GLU A 221 11.19 -6.80 -9.18
N ILE A 222 11.30 -7.62 -10.23
CA ILE A 222 12.55 -8.26 -10.64
C ILE A 222 12.69 -8.20 -12.16
N VAL A 223 13.91 -7.97 -12.65
CA VAL A 223 14.22 -8.04 -14.08
C VAL A 223 14.87 -9.38 -14.37
N VAL A 224 14.37 -10.06 -15.39
CA VAL A 224 14.90 -11.37 -15.83
C VAL A 224 14.88 -11.48 -17.36
N ASN A 225 15.59 -12.46 -17.90
CA ASN A 225 15.56 -12.79 -19.32
C ASN A 225 14.13 -13.22 -19.75
N GLN A 226 13.72 -12.83 -20.96
CA GLN A 226 12.41 -13.20 -21.50
C GLN A 226 12.18 -14.73 -21.55
N ALA A 227 13.24 -15.52 -21.78
CA ALA A 227 13.16 -16.97 -21.85
C ALA A 227 12.72 -17.64 -20.53
N VAL A 228 12.94 -16.97 -19.39
CA VAL A 228 12.58 -17.50 -18.06
C VAL A 228 11.48 -16.69 -17.37
N ALA A 229 11.09 -15.53 -17.88
CA ALA A 229 10.24 -14.58 -17.19
C ALA A 229 8.87 -15.16 -16.78
N ARG A 230 8.19 -15.91 -17.68
CA ARG A 230 6.90 -16.53 -17.36
C ARG A 230 7.03 -17.65 -16.33
N ARG A 231 8.12 -18.41 -16.37
CA ARG A 231 8.41 -19.49 -15.40
C ARG A 231 8.72 -18.91 -14.04
N ALA A 232 9.53 -17.86 -13.97
CA ALA A 232 9.79 -17.13 -12.72
C ALA A 232 8.52 -16.54 -12.12
N ALA A 233 7.66 -15.91 -12.95
CA ALA A 233 6.38 -15.37 -12.49
C ALA A 233 5.49 -16.46 -11.87
N ARG A 234 5.42 -17.67 -12.47
CA ARG A 234 4.68 -18.82 -11.90
C ARG A 234 5.31 -19.33 -10.62
N ALA A 235 6.64 -19.47 -10.57
CA ALA A 235 7.34 -19.92 -9.35
C ALA A 235 7.09 -18.98 -8.16
N PHE A 236 7.17 -17.66 -8.36
CA PHE A 236 6.79 -16.69 -7.33
C PHE A 236 5.29 -16.77 -6.99
N GLY A 237 4.43 -17.08 -7.97
CA GLY A 237 3.01 -17.33 -7.75
C GLY A 237 2.77 -18.49 -6.78
N ASP A 238 3.48 -19.59 -6.98
CA ASP A 238 3.40 -20.78 -6.10
C ASP A 238 4.00 -20.54 -4.71
N MET A 239 5.10 -19.76 -4.63
CA MET A 239 5.63 -19.30 -3.33
C MET A 239 4.58 -18.46 -2.60
N HIS A 240 3.90 -17.54 -3.29
CA HIS A 240 2.81 -16.77 -2.70
C HIS A 240 1.66 -17.67 -2.23
N ALA A 241 1.21 -18.63 -3.04
CA ALA A 241 0.12 -19.54 -2.67
C ALA A 241 0.43 -20.34 -1.40
N ARG A 242 1.69 -20.73 -1.22
CA ARG A 242 2.18 -21.46 -0.03
C ARG A 242 2.65 -20.53 1.11
N LYS A 243 2.50 -19.22 0.97
CA LYS A 243 2.94 -18.22 1.95
C LYS A 243 4.43 -18.37 2.33
N LEU A 244 5.27 -18.72 1.34
CA LEU A 244 6.73 -18.75 1.49
C LEU A 244 7.25 -17.32 1.26
N PRO A 245 7.79 -16.68 2.30
CA PRO A 245 8.03 -15.24 2.25
C PRO A 245 9.36 -14.87 1.62
N LEU A 246 9.42 -13.64 1.13
CA LEU A 246 10.63 -12.93 0.74
C LEU A 246 10.84 -11.74 1.68
N ARG A 247 12.09 -11.43 2.00
CA ARG A 247 12.36 -10.22 2.79
C ARG A 247 12.15 -8.98 1.96
N ALA A 248 12.75 -8.92 0.78
CA ALA A 248 12.64 -7.82 -0.16
C ALA A 248 12.71 -8.33 -1.61
N MET A 249 12.18 -7.55 -2.54
CA MET A 249 12.25 -7.82 -3.97
C MET A 249 12.27 -6.49 -4.73
N TYR A 250 13.40 -5.83 -4.70
CA TYR A 250 13.69 -4.63 -5.48
C TYR A 250 14.50 -4.97 -6.72
N ARG A 251 14.31 -4.22 -7.80
CA ARG A 251 15.27 -4.28 -8.92
C ARG A 251 16.65 -3.86 -8.42
N VAL A 252 17.67 -4.61 -8.82
CA VAL A 252 19.03 -4.41 -8.32
C VAL A 252 19.64 -3.04 -8.72
N ASP A 253 19.17 -2.41 -9.81
CA ASP A 253 19.57 -1.06 -10.19
C ASP A 253 19.28 0.02 -9.13
N ARG A 254 18.44 -0.29 -8.13
CA ARG A 254 18.12 0.61 -7.00
C ARG A 254 19.23 0.68 -5.95
N PHE A 255 20.17 -0.26 -5.96
CA PHE A 255 21.30 -0.30 -5.03
C PHE A 255 22.52 0.51 -5.50
N GLY A 256 22.40 1.22 -6.60
CA GLY A 256 23.49 2.04 -7.14
C GLY A 256 24.47 1.28 -8.02
N TRP A 257 25.62 1.90 -8.28
CA TRP A 257 26.71 1.36 -9.06
C TRP A 257 27.87 0.93 -8.18
N SER A 258 28.40 -0.27 -8.41
CA SER A 258 29.65 -0.75 -7.80
C SER A 258 30.81 -0.68 -8.80
N ARG A 259 31.83 0.11 -8.48
CA ARG A 259 33.07 0.19 -9.29
C ARG A 259 33.81 -1.16 -9.28
N GLU A 260 33.82 -1.87 -8.15
CA GLU A 260 34.46 -3.20 -8.04
C GLU A 260 33.76 -4.22 -8.94
N LEU A 261 32.42 -4.27 -8.88
CA LEU A 261 31.64 -5.27 -9.61
C LEU A 261 31.36 -4.87 -11.07
N GLN A 262 31.63 -3.65 -11.45
CA GLN A 262 31.33 -3.11 -12.77
C GLN A 262 29.84 -3.36 -13.14
N GLY A 263 28.94 -3.12 -12.19
CA GLY A 263 27.49 -3.32 -12.32
C GLY A 263 26.74 -2.72 -11.14
N ALA A 264 25.46 -3.03 -10.97
CA ALA A 264 24.74 -2.60 -9.79
C ALA A 264 25.32 -3.26 -8.53
N ASP A 265 25.25 -2.55 -7.40
CA ASP A 265 25.85 -2.99 -6.14
C ASP A 265 25.14 -4.21 -5.56
N ASP A 266 25.70 -5.37 -5.88
CA ASP A 266 25.19 -6.65 -5.45
C ASP A 266 25.48 -6.95 -3.98
N ARG A 267 26.58 -6.40 -3.43
CA ARG A 267 26.89 -6.55 -2.00
C ARG A 267 25.85 -5.84 -1.14
N ALA A 268 25.50 -4.61 -1.51
CA ALA A 268 24.42 -3.88 -0.83
C ALA A 268 23.07 -4.58 -1.01
N SER A 269 22.79 -5.14 -2.20
CA SER A 269 21.59 -5.93 -2.46
C SER A 269 21.50 -7.18 -1.56
N MET A 270 22.61 -7.94 -1.43
CA MET A 270 22.67 -9.13 -0.55
C MET A 270 22.59 -8.74 0.94
N ALA A 271 23.29 -7.67 1.35
CA ALA A 271 23.25 -7.19 2.74
C ALA A 271 21.86 -6.77 3.17
N ALA A 272 21.04 -6.32 2.23
CA ALA A 272 19.63 -5.98 2.45
C ALA A 272 18.66 -7.17 2.27
N ASP A 273 19.17 -8.38 2.10
CA ASP A 273 18.36 -9.60 1.86
C ASP A 273 17.39 -9.44 0.67
N ASN A 274 17.88 -8.84 -0.41
CA ASN A 274 17.08 -8.56 -1.59
C ASN A 274 17.06 -9.73 -2.57
N THR A 275 15.89 -10.27 -2.84
CA THR A 275 15.67 -11.21 -3.95
C THR A 275 15.88 -10.49 -5.27
N SER A 276 16.85 -10.95 -6.08
CA SER A 276 17.34 -10.25 -7.27
C SER A 276 17.45 -11.15 -8.50
N GLY A 277 17.60 -10.54 -9.69
CA GLY A 277 17.72 -11.26 -10.95
C GLY A 277 18.81 -10.65 -11.84
N PHE A 278 18.47 -10.04 -12.98
CA PHE A 278 19.40 -9.49 -13.94
C PHE A 278 20.30 -8.41 -13.31
N ASN A 279 21.60 -8.64 -13.38
CA ASN A 279 22.66 -7.69 -13.05
C ASN A 279 23.89 -7.98 -13.90
N CYS A 280 24.18 -7.11 -14.86
CA CYS A 280 25.35 -7.26 -15.74
C CYS A 280 26.60 -6.77 -15.01
N ARG A 281 27.18 -7.63 -14.19
CA ARG A 281 28.31 -7.38 -13.29
C ARG A 281 29.38 -8.47 -13.37
N GLN A 282 30.50 -8.23 -12.73
CA GLN A 282 31.47 -9.28 -12.41
C GLN A 282 31.06 -10.11 -11.21
N VAL A 283 31.59 -11.30 -11.07
CA VAL A 283 31.38 -12.16 -9.90
C VAL A 283 32.04 -11.50 -8.68
N VAL A 284 31.34 -11.48 -7.56
CA VAL A 284 31.88 -11.01 -6.27
C VAL A 284 33.14 -11.79 -5.90
N GLY A 285 34.25 -11.09 -5.66
CA GLY A 285 35.55 -11.66 -5.33
C GLY A 285 36.30 -12.32 -6.52
N ARG A 286 35.81 -12.15 -7.77
CA ARG A 286 36.49 -12.67 -9.00
C ARG A 286 36.50 -11.61 -10.10
N PRO A 287 37.42 -10.65 -10.04
CA PRO A 287 37.58 -9.62 -11.08
C PRO A 287 37.79 -10.23 -12.47
N GLY A 288 37.21 -9.63 -13.51
CA GLY A 288 37.28 -10.11 -14.90
C GLY A 288 36.29 -11.24 -15.22
N VAL A 289 35.73 -11.92 -14.23
CA VAL A 289 34.75 -13.01 -14.45
C VAL A 289 33.35 -12.46 -14.47
N ARG A 290 32.64 -12.62 -15.60
CA ARG A 290 31.24 -12.18 -15.72
C ARG A 290 30.29 -13.08 -14.91
N SER A 291 29.43 -12.46 -14.13
CA SER A 291 28.41 -13.16 -13.35
C SER A 291 27.33 -13.81 -14.25
N PRO A 292 26.81 -15.00 -13.90
CA PRO A 292 25.65 -15.62 -14.55
C PRO A 292 24.41 -14.70 -14.58
N HIS A 293 24.24 -13.83 -13.60
CA HIS A 293 23.18 -12.81 -13.56
C HIS A 293 23.19 -11.85 -14.76
N SER A 294 24.33 -11.72 -15.45
CA SER A 294 24.44 -10.91 -16.67
C SER A 294 23.58 -11.43 -17.82
N THR A 295 23.20 -12.71 -17.80
CA THR A 295 22.28 -13.30 -18.79
C THR A 295 20.81 -13.06 -18.45
N GLY A 296 20.51 -12.66 -17.21
CA GLY A 296 19.17 -12.51 -16.67
C GLY A 296 18.42 -13.83 -16.44
N ARG A 297 19.11 -14.97 -16.51
CA ARG A 297 18.51 -16.30 -16.26
C ARG A 297 18.68 -16.76 -14.82
N SER A 298 19.52 -16.11 -14.04
CA SER A 298 19.80 -16.41 -12.65
C SER A 298 18.95 -15.55 -11.73
N ILE A 299 18.54 -16.12 -10.59
CA ILE A 299 17.73 -15.46 -9.57
C ILE A 299 18.29 -15.86 -8.20
N ASP A 300 18.51 -14.89 -7.36
CA ASP A 300 18.88 -15.05 -5.95
C ASP A 300 17.69 -14.80 -5.05
N ILE A 301 17.45 -15.70 -4.08
CA ILE A 301 16.29 -15.66 -3.19
C ILE A 301 16.74 -15.63 -1.75
N ASN A 302 16.30 -14.63 -0.97
CA ASN A 302 16.62 -14.46 0.44
C ASN A 302 18.12 -14.71 0.72
N PRO A 303 19.03 -13.92 0.12
CA PRO A 303 20.47 -14.18 0.19
C PRO A 303 21.04 -14.09 1.60
N TRP A 304 20.38 -13.34 2.50
CA TRP A 304 20.81 -13.26 3.91
C TRP A 304 20.68 -14.60 4.64
N GLU A 305 19.58 -15.30 4.46
CA GLU A 305 19.31 -16.61 5.04
C GLU A 305 19.96 -17.73 4.23
N ASN A 306 20.42 -17.47 3.01
CA ASN A 306 21.02 -18.46 2.10
C ASN A 306 22.36 -17.96 1.58
N PRO A 307 23.40 -17.87 2.42
CA PRO A 307 24.67 -17.24 2.08
C PRO A 307 25.44 -17.95 0.96
N TYR A 308 26.36 -17.20 0.37
CA TYR A 308 27.28 -17.59 -0.70
C TYR A 308 28.74 -17.60 -0.23
N TRP A 309 29.49 -18.58 -0.65
CA TRP A 309 30.93 -18.72 -0.37
C TRP A 309 31.76 -17.97 -1.41
N THR A 310 32.65 -17.08 -0.94
CA THR A 310 33.67 -16.40 -1.74
C THR A 310 35.07 -16.78 -1.26
N SER A 311 36.14 -16.41 -2.01
CA SER A 311 37.51 -16.54 -1.56
C SER A 311 37.82 -15.81 -0.24
N ALA A 312 37.04 -14.77 0.08
CA ALA A 312 37.14 -14.01 1.33
C ALA A 312 36.21 -14.55 2.46
N GLY A 313 35.49 -15.65 2.22
CA GLY A 313 34.57 -16.23 3.19
C GLY A 313 33.10 -16.14 2.76
N TRP A 314 32.21 -16.40 3.71
CA TRP A 314 30.77 -16.39 3.48
C TRP A 314 30.20 -14.98 3.47
N VAL A 315 29.37 -14.69 2.48
CA VAL A 315 28.64 -13.43 2.33
C VAL A 315 27.13 -13.70 2.15
N PRO A 316 26.25 -12.82 2.65
CA PRO A 316 26.51 -11.61 3.44
C PRO A 316 26.80 -11.89 4.93
N ASN A 317 26.68 -13.11 5.42
CA ASN A 317 26.94 -13.44 6.82
C ASN A 317 27.32 -14.93 7.00
N THR A 318 27.90 -15.24 8.15
CA THR A 318 28.27 -16.63 8.55
C THR A 318 27.22 -17.31 9.41
N TRP A 319 26.29 -16.55 10.00
CA TRP A 319 25.28 -17.07 10.92
C TRP A 319 24.43 -18.18 10.30
N TRP A 320 24.05 -18.02 9.04
CA TRP A 320 23.15 -18.93 8.35
C TRP A 320 23.83 -20.13 7.69
N VAL A 321 25.15 -20.23 7.66
CA VAL A 321 25.90 -21.27 6.91
C VAL A 321 25.42 -22.69 7.24
N GLY A 322 25.31 -23.04 8.51
CA GLY A 322 24.84 -24.36 8.98
C GLY A 322 23.37 -24.41 9.39
N ARG A 323 22.62 -23.33 9.22
CA ARG A 323 21.26 -23.23 9.74
C ARG A 323 20.23 -23.30 8.61
N SER A 324 19.08 -23.90 8.91
CA SER A 324 17.93 -23.96 8.00
C SER A 324 16.67 -23.46 8.68
N HIS A 325 15.69 -23.08 7.86
CA HIS A 325 14.35 -22.70 8.33
C HIS A 325 13.32 -23.10 7.28
N PRO A 326 12.21 -23.76 7.64
CA PRO A 326 11.29 -24.42 6.70
C PRO A 326 10.65 -23.48 5.67
N ARG A 327 10.70 -22.17 5.89
CA ARG A 327 10.08 -21.18 4.98
C ARG A 327 11.07 -20.31 4.23
N VAL A 328 12.30 -20.09 4.72
CA VAL A 328 13.19 -19.02 4.20
C VAL A 328 14.65 -19.44 3.99
N ALA A 329 15.15 -20.51 4.65
CA ALA A 329 16.56 -20.92 4.59
C ALA A 329 16.68 -22.42 4.30
N TRP A 330 17.46 -22.79 3.31
CA TRP A 330 17.61 -24.17 2.87
C TRP A 330 19.09 -24.63 2.84
N ARG A 331 19.28 -25.92 3.14
CA ARG A 331 20.58 -26.61 3.06
C ARG A 331 20.44 -27.95 2.31
N SER A 332 19.24 -28.23 1.79
CA SER A 332 18.92 -29.43 1.03
C SER A 332 17.97 -29.14 -0.10
N GLY A 333 18.16 -29.81 -1.24
CA GLY A 333 17.29 -29.75 -2.41
C GLY A 333 15.84 -30.20 -2.17
N SER A 334 15.53 -30.78 -1.01
CA SER A 334 14.18 -31.15 -0.59
C SER A 334 13.35 -30.00 -0.06
N HIS A 335 13.93 -28.81 0.15
CA HIS A 335 13.23 -27.64 0.66
C HIS A 335 12.08 -27.19 -0.27
N ALA A 336 10.99 -26.73 0.32
CA ALA A 336 9.78 -26.36 -0.43
C ALA A 336 10.02 -25.30 -1.54
N VAL A 337 10.83 -24.28 -1.25
CA VAL A 337 11.22 -23.25 -2.23
C VAL A 337 11.94 -23.90 -3.40
N LEU A 338 12.98 -24.73 -3.16
CA LEU A 338 13.74 -25.36 -4.22
C LEU A 338 12.91 -26.33 -5.07
N LYS A 339 11.95 -27.06 -4.45
CA LYS A 339 11.01 -27.93 -5.17
C LYS A 339 10.12 -27.12 -6.13
N ILE A 340 9.59 -25.95 -5.68
CA ILE A 340 8.79 -25.06 -6.54
C ILE A 340 9.65 -24.58 -7.71
N TRP A 341 10.81 -24.03 -7.46
CA TRP A 341 11.65 -23.50 -8.52
C TRP A 341 12.09 -24.57 -9.54
N ARG A 342 12.39 -25.78 -9.05
CA ARG A 342 12.70 -26.94 -9.91
C ARG A 342 11.53 -27.32 -10.80
N SER A 343 10.29 -27.34 -10.32
CA SER A 343 9.11 -27.65 -11.12
C SER A 343 8.84 -26.61 -12.22
N HIS A 344 9.40 -25.41 -12.08
CA HIS A 344 9.36 -24.37 -13.10
C HIS A 344 10.64 -24.29 -13.95
N GLY A 345 11.49 -25.35 -13.92
CA GLY A 345 12.66 -25.46 -14.79
C GLY A 345 13.86 -24.61 -14.34
N PHE A 346 13.97 -24.32 -13.06
CA PHE A 346 15.17 -23.74 -12.44
C PHE A 346 15.99 -24.81 -11.73
N ARG A 347 17.30 -24.64 -11.69
CA ARG A 347 18.23 -25.53 -11.03
C ARG A 347 18.93 -24.80 -9.87
N TRP A 348 19.08 -25.45 -8.75
CA TRP A 348 19.95 -25.04 -7.64
C TRP A 348 21.40 -25.48 -7.98
N THR A 349 22.08 -24.64 -8.75
CA THR A 349 23.30 -25.03 -9.50
C THR A 349 24.49 -25.31 -8.60
N TYR A 350 24.70 -24.47 -7.60
CA TYR A 350 25.89 -24.50 -6.77
C TYR A 350 25.67 -25.10 -5.37
N GLY A 351 24.46 -25.55 -5.09
CA GLY A 351 24.12 -26.17 -3.81
C GLY A 351 24.33 -25.22 -2.64
N VAL A 352 24.81 -25.76 -1.52
CA VAL A 352 25.03 -24.99 -0.29
C VAL A 352 26.17 -23.97 -0.39
N ARG A 353 27.04 -24.08 -1.41
CA ARG A 353 28.11 -23.09 -1.61
C ARG A 353 27.64 -21.74 -2.14
N ASP A 354 26.49 -21.76 -2.81
CA ASP A 354 25.78 -20.54 -3.24
C ASP A 354 24.28 -20.82 -3.09
N ALA A 355 23.86 -20.76 -1.84
CA ALA A 355 22.57 -21.33 -1.45
C ALA A 355 21.38 -20.56 -2.01
N HIS A 356 21.49 -19.24 -2.20
CA HIS A 356 20.40 -18.43 -2.76
C HIS A 356 20.22 -18.55 -4.27
N HIS A 357 21.26 -19.03 -5.01
CA HIS A 357 21.35 -18.95 -6.48
C HIS A 357 20.58 -20.05 -7.21
N LEU A 358 19.77 -19.63 -8.15
CA LEU A 358 18.95 -20.50 -9.01
C LEU A 358 19.13 -20.13 -10.47
N ASP A 359 19.48 -21.09 -11.35
CA ASP A 359 19.60 -20.87 -12.80
C ASP A 359 18.40 -21.43 -13.56
N GLY A 360 17.79 -20.59 -14.38
CA GLY A 360 16.74 -21.01 -15.32
C GLY A 360 17.34 -21.70 -16.54
N ARG A 361 16.98 -22.95 -16.76
CA ARG A 361 17.38 -23.74 -17.92
C ARG A 361 16.83 -23.12 -19.22
N THR A 362 17.58 -23.14 -20.29
CA THR A 362 17.06 -22.96 -21.66
C THR A 362 16.09 -24.09 -21.95
N ALA A 363 14.95 -23.79 -22.59
CA ALA A 363 14.11 -24.86 -23.09
C ALA A 363 14.92 -25.68 -24.11
N PRO A 364 14.82 -27.03 -24.10
CA PRO A 364 15.41 -27.83 -25.16
C PRO A 364 14.94 -27.31 -26.53
N GLY A 365 15.85 -26.99 -27.42
CA GLY A 365 15.54 -26.47 -28.77
C GLY A 365 15.85 -25.00 -29.03
N LEU A 366 16.31 -24.20 -28.03
CA LEU A 366 16.75 -22.81 -28.24
C LEU A 366 18.27 -22.62 -28.13
N GLU A 367 19.04 -23.70 -28.16
CA GLU A 367 20.50 -23.63 -28.12
C GLU A 367 21.19 -23.43 -29.51
N GLY A 368 20.40 -23.26 -30.55
CA GLY A 368 20.88 -23.00 -31.90
C GLY A 368 20.87 -21.52 -32.27
N GLY A 369 21.96 -20.79 -31.99
CA GLY A 369 22.11 -19.44 -32.54
C GLY A 369 22.95 -18.47 -31.73
N LEU A 370 24.10 -18.86 -31.23
CA LEU A 370 25.18 -17.91 -30.86
C LEU A 370 26.54 -18.55 -31.16
N VAL A 371 26.75 -18.89 -32.43
CA VAL A 371 28.10 -19.03 -33.03
C VAL A 371 28.05 -18.24 -34.32
N GLY A 372 28.69 -17.09 -34.30
CA GLY A 372 28.80 -16.14 -35.38
C GLY A 372 29.29 -14.79 -34.84
#